data_4ace92334a4cdabada7cdebb3bf83f2c
#
_entry.id   4ace92334a4cdabada7cdebb3bf83f2c
#
_cell.length_a   1.000
_cell.length_b   1.000
_cell.length_c   1.000
_cell.angle_alpha   90.00
_cell.angle_beta   90.00
_cell.angle_gamma   90.00
#
_symmetry.space_group_name_H-M   'P 1'
#
loop_
_entity.id
_entity.type
_entity.pdbx_description
1 polymer ?
#
loop_
_entity_poly.entity_id
_entity_poly.type
_entity_poly.pdbx_seq_one_letter_code
_entity_poly.pdbx_strand_id
1 'polypeptide(L)'
;DHQIPSEEFDVKGVLSAKAARIVPKALYVARVTRYDILWTVNMLAREVTRWSAACDRRLHRLICYMHQTSEHAQINFVGDAPSECWLTLFSDASFAGDLRDSKSTSGGILCLVGPNTYVPICWICKKQGAVSHSTAEAEVISLDAGVRLEGLPALSLWSLVIDVFEPEAKPKQPKLELSLHERLLLRRQAHDIFGSVDFVPPSLPICYGRGKLFILEDNDSVIKMIVKGRSPNLRHVGRTHRVDLDWLFERINNDPACFVKWVGTKEQLGDILTK
;
A
#
# COMPACT_ATOMS: atom_id res chain seq x y z
N ASP A 1 8.59 10.99 -21.53
CA ASP A 1 8.69 12.47 -21.54
C ASP A 1 9.81 13.01 -22.46
N HIS A 2 10.83 12.23 -22.82
CA HIS A 2 11.92 12.65 -23.72
C HIS A 2 11.47 13.12 -25.12
N GLN A 3 10.22 12.87 -25.49
CA GLN A 3 9.63 13.27 -26.78
C GLN A 3 8.74 14.51 -26.69
N ILE A 4 8.58 15.10 -25.47
CA ILE A 4 7.76 16.28 -25.26
C ILE A 4 8.71 17.49 -25.18
N PRO A 5 8.57 18.50 -26.07
CA PRO A 5 9.37 19.72 -25.98
C PRO A 5 9.22 20.42 -24.63
N SER A 6 10.30 20.93 -24.08
CA SER A 6 10.32 21.61 -22.78
C SER A 6 9.35 22.79 -22.70
N GLU A 7 9.18 23.50 -23.81
CA GLU A 7 8.29 24.66 -23.95
C GLU A 7 6.81 24.31 -23.68
N GLU A 8 6.41 23.07 -23.99
CA GLU A 8 5.01 22.62 -23.82
C GLU A 8 4.60 22.42 -22.36
N PHE A 9 5.55 22.36 -21.43
CA PHE A 9 5.24 22.30 -20.00
C PHE A 9 4.72 23.61 -19.43
N ASP A 10 5.06 24.74 -20.04
CA ASP A 10 4.65 26.08 -19.61
C ASP A 10 3.46 26.63 -20.39
N VAL A 11 3.12 26.01 -21.53
CA VAL A 11 1.97 26.39 -22.35
C VAL A 11 0.70 25.75 -21.80
N LYS A 12 -0.36 26.54 -21.61
CA LYS A 12 -1.67 26.04 -21.18
C LYS A 12 -2.24 25.04 -22.18
N GLY A 13 -2.62 23.86 -21.70
CA GLY A 13 -3.21 22.82 -22.54
C GLY A 13 -4.63 23.13 -22.99
N VAL A 14 -4.98 22.63 -24.17
CA VAL A 14 -6.33 22.81 -24.79
C VAL A 14 -7.41 22.17 -23.94
N LEU A 15 -7.12 21.02 -23.30
CA LEU A 15 -8.05 20.28 -22.46
C LEU A 15 -8.13 20.79 -21.01
N SER A 16 -7.45 21.89 -20.66
CA SER A 16 -7.37 22.39 -19.28
C SER A 16 -8.74 22.54 -18.61
N ALA A 17 -9.75 23.04 -19.33
CA ALA A 17 -11.11 23.20 -18.80
C ALA A 17 -11.87 21.87 -18.62
N LYS A 18 -11.41 20.78 -19.26
CA LYS A 18 -12.06 19.47 -19.27
C LYS A 18 -11.28 18.42 -18.48
N ALA A 19 -10.02 18.69 -18.14
CA ALA A 19 -9.12 17.75 -17.48
C ALA A 19 -9.72 17.19 -16.17
N ALA A 20 -10.30 18.05 -15.33
CA ALA A 20 -10.98 17.67 -14.10
C ALA A 20 -12.17 16.71 -14.27
N ARG A 21 -12.69 16.58 -15.49
CA ARG A 21 -13.81 15.66 -15.81
C ARG A 21 -13.32 14.37 -16.47
N ILE A 22 -12.19 14.40 -17.17
CA ILE A 22 -11.64 13.26 -17.92
C ILE A 22 -10.77 12.39 -17.03
N VAL A 23 -9.79 13.01 -16.37
CA VAL A 23 -8.78 12.29 -15.55
C VAL A 23 -9.39 11.43 -14.44
N PRO A 24 -10.42 11.91 -13.67
CA PRO A 24 -11.04 11.07 -12.65
C PRO A 24 -11.75 9.83 -13.19
N LYS A 25 -12.24 9.86 -14.44
CA LYS A 25 -12.83 8.68 -15.07
C LYS A 25 -11.77 7.60 -15.36
N ALA A 26 -10.62 8.03 -15.89
CA ALA A 26 -9.50 7.12 -16.08
C ALA A 26 -8.97 6.60 -14.72
N LEU A 27 -8.95 7.45 -13.69
CA LEU A 27 -8.56 7.05 -12.34
C LEU A 27 -9.49 5.99 -11.74
N TYR A 28 -10.79 6.13 -11.97
CA TYR A 28 -11.76 5.11 -11.53
C TYR A 28 -11.45 3.76 -12.15
N VAL A 29 -11.24 3.70 -13.47
CA VAL A 29 -10.89 2.46 -14.18
C VAL A 29 -9.56 1.89 -13.69
N ALA A 30 -8.55 2.75 -13.49
CA ALA A 30 -7.24 2.37 -12.97
C ALA A 30 -7.32 1.74 -11.57
N ARG A 31 -8.21 2.24 -10.73
CA ARG A 31 -8.39 1.75 -9.35
C ARG A 31 -9.18 0.46 -9.26
N VAL A 32 -10.01 0.16 -10.24
CA VAL A 32 -10.91 -1.02 -10.20
C VAL A 32 -10.32 -2.21 -10.94
N THR A 33 -9.70 -2.00 -12.12
CA THR A 33 -9.30 -3.11 -13.00
C THR A 33 -7.98 -2.90 -13.72
N ARG A 34 -7.52 -1.66 -13.90
CA ARG A 34 -6.38 -1.32 -14.76
C ARG A 34 -5.26 -0.68 -13.95
N TYR A 35 -4.68 -1.43 -13.02
CA TYR A 35 -3.54 -0.95 -12.22
C TYR A 35 -2.31 -0.58 -13.07
N ASP A 36 -2.18 -1.15 -14.26
CA ASP A 36 -1.15 -0.86 -15.25
C ASP A 36 -1.09 0.62 -15.68
N ILE A 37 -2.22 1.33 -15.62
CA ILE A 37 -2.27 2.77 -15.95
C ILE A 37 -2.30 3.66 -14.70
N LEU A 38 -2.33 3.11 -13.49
CA LEU A 38 -2.57 3.90 -12.27
C LEU A 38 -1.51 4.96 -12.03
N TRP A 39 -0.24 4.63 -12.23
CA TRP A 39 0.86 5.59 -12.08
C TRP A 39 0.69 6.78 -13.03
N THR A 40 0.46 6.51 -14.33
CA THR A 40 0.28 7.55 -15.35
C THR A 40 -0.92 8.45 -15.06
N VAL A 41 -2.06 7.85 -14.65
CA VAL A 41 -3.26 8.60 -14.30
C VAL A 41 -3.05 9.47 -13.07
N ASN A 42 -2.35 8.97 -12.05
CA ASN A 42 -2.00 9.73 -10.86
C ASN A 42 -1.09 10.92 -11.17
N MET A 43 -0.12 10.75 -12.09
CA MET A 43 0.71 11.85 -12.56
C MET A 43 -0.14 12.94 -13.24
N LEU A 44 -1.08 12.58 -14.09
CA LEU A 44 -2.00 13.53 -14.72
C LEU A 44 -2.96 14.18 -13.72
N ALA A 45 -3.45 13.44 -12.73
CA ALA A 45 -4.35 13.95 -11.71
C ALA A 45 -3.72 15.08 -10.87
N ARG A 46 -2.42 15.02 -10.61
CA ARG A 46 -1.66 16.07 -9.91
C ARG A 46 -1.58 17.39 -10.69
N GLU A 47 -1.71 17.32 -12.02
CA GLU A 47 -1.59 18.45 -12.93
C GLU A 47 -2.92 19.10 -13.29
N VAL A 48 -4.06 18.57 -12.82
CA VAL A 48 -5.41 19.05 -13.23
C VAL A 48 -5.62 20.55 -13.02
N THR A 49 -5.06 21.12 -11.95
CA THR A 49 -5.20 22.55 -11.64
C THR A 49 -4.24 23.46 -12.43
N ARG A 50 -3.22 22.88 -13.06
CA ARG A 50 -2.17 23.58 -13.84
C ARG A 50 -1.86 22.83 -15.15
N TRP A 51 -2.91 22.51 -15.87
CA TRP A 51 -2.88 21.68 -17.04
C TRP A 51 -2.15 22.31 -18.21
N SER A 52 -1.08 21.69 -18.67
CA SER A 52 -0.21 22.16 -19.77
C SER A 52 -0.46 21.38 -21.08
N ALA A 53 0.13 21.85 -22.19
CA ALA A 53 0.13 21.17 -23.47
C ALA A 53 0.83 19.80 -23.37
N ALA A 54 1.88 19.68 -22.55
CA ALA A 54 2.51 18.40 -22.23
C ALA A 54 1.53 17.41 -21.60
N CYS A 55 0.62 17.89 -20.74
CA CYS A 55 -0.44 17.06 -20.17
C CYS A 55 -1.45 16.59 -21.22
N ASP A 56 -1.77 17.42 -22.22
CA ASP A 56 -2.62 17.00 -23.34
C ASP A 56 -2.00 15.83 -24.10
N ARG A 57 -0.69 15.89 -24.40
CA ARG A 57 0.03 14.79 -25.08
C ARG A 57 0.09 13.52 -24.22
N ARG A 58 0.35 13.65 -22.93
CA ARG A 58 0.36 12.52 -22.00
C ARG A 58 -1.02 11.87 -21.92
N LEU A 59 -2.08 12.67 -21.79
CA LEU A 59 -3.45 12.16 -21.78
C LEU A 59 -3.80 11.48 -23.10
N HIS A 60 -3.45 12.07 -24.24
CA HIS A 60 -3.67 11.45 -25.56
C HIS A 60 -2.98 10.09 -25.64
N ARG A 61 -1.70 9.99 -25.25
CA ARG A 61 -0.97 8.71 -25.19
C ARG A 61 -1.66 7.68 -24.29
N LEU A 62 -2.12 8.10 -23.12
CA LEU A 62 -2.87 7.24 -22.20
C LEU A 62 -4.15 6.70 -22.85
N ILE A 63 -4.93 7.55 -23.49
CA ILE A 63 -6.18 7.15 -24.15
C ILE A 63 -5.89 6.21 -25.33
N CYS A 64 -4.86 6.47 -26.14
CA CYS A 64 -4.44 5.56 -27.19
C CYS A 64 -4.03 4.19 -26.65
N TYR A 65 -3.27 4.15 -25.55
CA TYR A 65 -2.90 2.91 -24.88
C TYR A 65 -4.14 2.16 -24.39
N MET A 66 -5.04 2.84 -23.69
CA MET A 66 -6.30 2.23 -23.21
C MET A 66 -7.16 1.69 -24.37
N HIS A 67 -7.19 2.39 -25.49
CA HIS A 67 -7.93 1.95 -26.68
C HIS A 67 -7.28 0.70 -27.32
N GLN A 68 -5.95 0.71 -27.48
CA GLN A 68 -5.21 -0.45 -28.02
C GLN A 68 -5.25 -1.68 -27.12
N THR A 69 -5.45 -1.47 -25.82
CA THR A 69 -5.51 -2.54 -24.81
C THR A 69 -6.92 -2.72 -24.24
N SER A 70 -7.96 -2.37 -25.00
CA SER A 70 -9.37 -2.47 -24.56
C SER A 70 -9.78 -3.91 -24.23
N GLU A 71 -9.17 -4.88 -24.92
CA GLU A 71 -9.43 -6.31 -24.73
C GLU A 71 -8.61 -6.92 -23.58
N HIS A 72 -7.68 -6.16 -22.96
CA HIS A 72 -6.93 -6.66 -21.81
C HIS A 72 -7.84 -6.83 -20.60
N ALA A 73 -7.93 -8.03 -20.12
CA ALA A 73 -8.69 -8.39 -18.93
C ALA A 73 -7.76 -8.89 -17.83
N GLN A 74 -8.05 -8.51 -16.59
CA GLN A 74 -7.42 -9.13 -15.44
C GLN A 74 -8.07 -10.50 -15.23
N ILE A 75 -7.29 -11.57 -15.39
CA ILE A 75 -7.74 -12.94 -15.16
C ILE A 75 -7.29 -13.34 -13.76
N ASN A 76 -8.26 -13.72 -12.93
CA ASN A 76 -8.02 -14.20 -11.59
C ASN A 76 -8.32 -15.71 -11.55
N PHE A 77 -7.46 -16.47 -10.91
CA PHE A 77 -7.65 -17.90 -10.70
C PHE A 77 -7.59 -18.23 -9.21
N VAL A 78 -8.62 -18.91 -8.72
CA VAL A 78 -8.72 -19.40 -7.34
C VAL A 78 -8.92 -20.90 -7.41
N GLY A 79 -7.87 -21.67 -7.15
CA GLY A 79 -7.84 -23.12 -7.24
C GLY A 79 -7.62 -23.84 -5.92
N ASP A 80 -7.42 -23.08 -4.84
CA ASP A 80 -7.06 -23.65 -3.53
C ASP A 80 -8.12 -23.33 -2.47
N ALA A 81 -8.14 -24.11 -1.41
CA ALA A 81 -8.97 -23.82 -0.24
C ALA A 81 -8.50 -22.57 0.48
N PRO A 82 -9.39 -21.83 1.19
CA PRO A 82 -9.02 -20.59 1.87
C PRO A 82 -7.82 -20.72 2.82
N SER A 83 -7.69 -21.82 3.56
CA SER A 83 -6.57 -22.05 4.49
C SER A 83 -5.24 -22.35 3.79
N GLU A 84 -5.26 -22.72 2.51
CA GLU A 84 -4.07 -22.93 1.69
C GLU A 84 -3.58 -21.66 1.02
N CYS A 85 -4.38 -20.59 1.06
CA CYS A 85 -4.05 -19.29 0.50
C CYS A 85 -3.50 -18.32 1.57
N TRP A 86 -2.67 -17.41 1.13
CA TRP A 86 -2.11 -16.34 1.95
C TRP A 86 -2.10 -15.02 1.20
N LEU A 87 -2.01 -13.93 1.94
CA LEU A 87 -1.86 -12.59 1.38
C LEU A 87 -0.37 -12.31 1.11
N THR A 88 -0.10 -11.65 -0.01
CA THR A 88 1.26 -11.22 -0.38
C THR A 88 1.22 -9.75 -0.76
N LEU A 89 1.93 -8.93 0.00
CA LEU A 89 2.09 -7.50 -0.25
C LEU A 89 3.46 -7.24 -0.88
N PHE A 90 3.47 -6.73 -2.09
CA PHE A 90 4.66 -6.18 -2.74
C PHE A 90 4.71 -4.69 -2.43
N SER A 91 5.82 -4.20 -1.88
CA SER A 91 6.04 -2.78 -1.58
C SER A 91 7.27 -2.28 -2.31
N ASP A 92 7.17 -1.12 -2.93
CA ASP A 92 8.24 -0.46 -3.67
C ASP A 92 8.11 1.06 -3.55
N ALA A 93 9.21 1.80 -3.72
CA ALA A 93 9.18 3.24 -3.80
C ALA A 93 10.09 3.79 -4.90
N SER A 94 9.58 4.70 -5.71
CA SER A 94 10.39 5.50 -6.61
C SER A 94 11.03 6.65 -5.81
N PHE A 95 12.33 6.55 -5.52
CA PHE A 95 13.06 7.59 -4.81
C PHE A 95 13.22 8.85 -5.66
N ALA A 96 12.78 10.01 -5.12
CA ALA A 96 12.89 11.32 -5.76
C ALA A 96 12.38 11.37 -7.22
N GLY A 97 11.39 10.53 -7.56
CA GLY A 97 10.92 10.37 -8.94
C GLY A 97 10.13 11.56 -9.50
N ASP A 98 9.67 12.48 -8.66
CA ASP A 98 9.02 13.71 -9.13
C ASP A 98 10.07 14.81 -9.33
N LEU A 99 10.35 15.14 -10.59
CA LEU A 99 11.37 16.14 -10.98
C LEU A 99 11.09 17.55 -10.47
N ARG A 100 9.88 17.87 -10.02
CA ARG A 100 9.50 19.22 -9.57
C ARG A 100 9.83 19.47 -8.10
N ASP A 101 9.55 18.48 -7.25
CA ASP A 101 9.68 18.65 -5.81
C ASP A 101 10.48 17.54 -5.13
N SER A 102 11.15 16.69 -5.94
CA SER A 102 11.99 15.57 -5.49
C SER A 102 11.30 14.61 -4.51
N LYS A 103 9.96 14.57 -4.54
CA LYS A 103 9.22 13.63 -3.70
C LYS A 103 9.16 12.25 -4.33
N SER A 104 9.20 11.27 -3.47
CA SER A 104 9.07 9.86 -3.81
C SER A 104 7.63 9.45 -4.06
N THR A 105 7.43 8.34 -4.77
CA THR A 105 6.12 7.72 -4.94
C THR A 105 6.14 6.33 -4.30
N SER A 106 5.21 6.09 -3.42
CA SER A 106 4.97 4.76 -2.83
C SER A 106 4.09 3.94 -3.75
N GLY A 107 4.49 2.70 -4.00
CA GLY A 107 3.75 1.72 -4.77
C GLY A 107 3.57 0.42 -4.01
N GLY A 108 2.45 -0.25 -4.19
CA GLY A 108 2.24 -1.56 -3.58
C GLY A 108 1.10 -2.31 -4.24
N ILE A 109 1.24 -3.62 -4.31
CA ILE A 109 0.20 -4.54 -4.78
C ILE A 109 -0.01 -5.60 -3.72
N LEU A 110 -1.26 -5.80 -3.33
CA LEU A 110 -1.67 -6.90 -2.46
C LEU A 110 -2.34 -7.97 -3.30
N CYS A 111 -1.84 -9.19 -3.20
CA CYS A 111 -2.36 -10.36 -3.88
C CYS A 111 -2.81 -11.43 -2.89
N LEU A 112 -3.85 -12.19 -3.25
CA LEU A 112 -4.12 -13.49 -2.68
C LEU A 112 -3.34 -14.53 -3.49
N VAL A 113 -2.55 -15.35 -2.82
CA VAL A 113 -1.65 -16.33 -3.43
C VAL A 113 -1.85 -17.68 -2.78
N GLY A 114 -1.81 -18.74 -3.56
CA GLY A 114 -1.80 -20.12 -3.14
C GLY A 114 -1.06 -20.99 -4.17
N PRO A 115 -0.93 -22.30 -3.96
CA PRO A 115 -0.28 -23.19 -4.92
C PRO A 115 -0.88 -23.11 -6.34
N ASN A 116 -2.20 -22.92 -6.44
CA ASN A 116 -2.97 -22.78 -7.68
C ASN A 116 -3.84 -21.52 -7.67
N THR A 117 -3.48 -20.54 -6.87
CA THR A 117 -4.27 -19.28 -6.70
C THR A 117 -3.38 -18.09 -6.90
N TYR A 118 -3.84 -17.13 -7.74
CA TYR A 118 -3.21 -15.83 -7.88
C TYR A 118 -4.26 -14.79 -8.22
N VAL A 119 -4.49 -13.84 -7.29
CA VAL A 119 -5.49 -12.78 -7.43
C VAL A 119 -4.94 -11.47 -6.91
N PRO A 120 -4.61 -10.49 -7.76
CA PRO A 120 -4.41 -9.12 -7.32
C PRO A 120 -5.71 -8.56 -6.70
N ILE A 121 -5.65 -8.14 -5.44
CA ILE A 121 -6.82 -7.67 -4.68
C ILE A 121 -6.91 -6.14 -4.71
N CYS A 122 -5.80 -5.48 -4.38
CA CYS A 122 -5.74 -4.01 -4.35
C CYS A 122 -4.32 -3.52 -4.64
N TRP A 123 -4.24 -2.22 -4.95
CA TRP A 123 -2.98 -1.58 -5.32
C TRP A 123 -2.94 -0.13 -4.87
N ILE A 124 -1.75 0.31 -4.51
CA ILE A 124 -1.45 1.67 -4.06
C ILE A 124 -0.46 2.31 -5.03
N CYS A 125 -0.73 3.52 -5.42
CA CYS A 125 0.23 4.42 -6.07
C CYS A 125 0.02 5.81 -5.47
N LYS A 126 0.90 6.24 -4.57
CA LYS A 126 0.72 7.48 -3.82
C LYS A 126 2.03 8.26 -3.71
N LYS A 127 1.98 9.54 -4.07
CA LYS A 127 3.09 10.46 -3.82
C LYS A 127 3.28 10.67 -2.32
N GLN A 128 4.52 10.60 -1.84
CA GLN A 128 4.86 10.84 -0.44
C GLN A 128 4.68 12.31 -0.06
N GLY A 129 4.34 12.57 1.20
CA GLY A 129 4.01 13.91 1.67
C GLY A 129 5.20 14.85 1.77
N ALA A 130 6.39 14.30 2.06
CA ALA A 130 7.64 15.02 2.19
C ALA A 130 8.74 14.38 1.31
N VAL A 131 9.87 15.06 1.19
CA VAL A 131 11.05 14.54 0.49
C VAL A 131 11.77 13.54 1.40
N SER A 132 12.08 12.37 0.87
CA SER A 132 12.91 11.37 1.54
C SER A 132 14.39 11.65 1.29
N HIS A 133 15.24 11.39 2.27
CA HIS A 133 16.68 11.64 2.20
C HIS A 133 17.48 10.45 1.66
N SER A 134 16.85 9.29 1.54
CA SER A 134 17.47 8.08 0.99
C SER A 134 16.44 7.15 0.36
N THR A 135 16.92 6.23 -0.48
CA THR A 135 16.07 5.16 -1.05
C THR A 135 15.43 4.32 0.06
N ALA A 136 16.21 3.89 1.05
CA ALA A 136 15.72 3.11 2.18
C ALA A 136 14.64 3.84 2.99
N GLU A 137 14.72 5.17 3.13
CA GLU A 137 13.67 5.98 3.76
C GLU A 137 12.38 5.96 2.93
N ALA A 138 12.50 6.17 1.62
CA ALA A 138 11.34 6.13 0.73
C ALA A 138 10.65 4.75 0.75
N GLU A 139 11.44 3.66 0.75
CA GLU A 139 10.94 2.29 0.84
C GLU A 139 10.21 2.01 2.16
N VAL A 140 10.79 2.39 3.30
CA VAL A 140 10.12 2.19 4.60
C VAL A 140 8.80 2.95 4.69
N ILE A 141 8.71 4.15 4.10
CA ILE A 141 7.47 4.92 4.05
C ILE A 141 6.43 4.22 3.16
N SER A 142 6.87 3.63 2.04
CA SER A 142 5.99 2.83 1.18
C SER A 142 5.50 1.59 1.90
N LEU A 143 6.40 0.90 2.59
CA LEU A 143 6.10 -0.27 3.38
C LEU A 143 5.06 0.03 4.48
N ASP A 144 5.22 1.12 5.25
CA ASP A 144 4.22 1.54 6.24
C ASP A 144 2.85 1.75 5.60
N ALA A 145 2.81 2.46 4.47
CA ALA A 145 1.56 2.70 3.77
C ALA A 145 0.90 1.38 3.31
N GLY A 146 1.67 0.48 2.72
CA GLY A 146 1.18 -0.82 2.25
C GLY A 146 0.68 -1.71 3.40
N VAL A 147 1.46 -1.84 4.45
CA VAL A 147 1.11 -2.68 5.61
C VAL A 147 -0.12 -2.12 6.33
N ARG A 148 -0.12 -0.83 6.63
CA ARG A 148 -1.16 -0.20 7.44
C ARG A 148 -2.49 -0.04 6.70
N LEU A 149 -2.45 0.35 5.42
CA LEU A 149 -3.68 0.67 4.67
C LEU A 149 -4.30 -0.56 4.02
N GLU A 150 -3.49 -1.52 3.59
CA GLU A 150 -3.96 -2.68 2.81
C GLU A 150 -3.67 -4.01 3.50
N GLY A 151 -2.44 -4.26 3.90
CA GLY A 151 -2.01 -5.57 4.39
C GLY A 151 -2.75 -6.04 5.64
N LEU A 152 -2.73 -5.25 6.71
CA LEU A 152 -3.36 -5.62 7.98
C LEU A 152 -4.89 -5.66 7.93
N PRO A 153 -5.58 -4.71 7.28
CA PRO A 153 -7.02 -4.82 7.10
C PRO A 153 -7.43 -6.06 6.31
N ALA A 154 -6.70 -6.36 5.23
CA ALA A 154 -6.95 -7.55 4.43
C ALA A 154 -6.65 -8.85 5.20
N LEU A 155 -5.58 -8.87 6.01
CA LEU A 155 -5.24 -10.02 6.86
C LEU A 155 -6.37 -10.33 7.85
N SER A 156 -6.94 -9.31 8.48
CA SER A 156 -8.07 -9.47 9.39
C SER A 156 -9.31 -10.01 8.67
N LEU A 157 -9.60 -9.47 7.48
CA LEU A 157 -10.71 -9.95 6.65
C LEU A 157 -10.47 -11.39 6.17
N TRP A 158 -9.25 -11.70 5.71
CA TRP A 158 -8.93 -13.03 5.21
C TRP A 158 -9.01 -14.10 6.31
N SER A 159 -8.56 -13.79 7.51
CA SER A 159 -8.73 -14.68 8.67
C SER A 159 -10.20 -14.98 8.94
N LEU A 160 -11.08 -13.97 8.85
CA LEU A 160 -12.51 -14.15 8.98
C LEU A 160 -13.09 -15.03 7.86
N VAL A 161 -12.64 -14.85 6.61
CA VAL A 161 -13.06 -15.68 5.47
C VAL A 161 -12.70 -17.15 5.73
N ILE A 162 -11.44 -17.42 6.13
CA ILE A 162 -11.03 -18.81 6.47
C ILE A 162 -11.93 -19.36 7.57
N ASP A 163 -12.21 -18.59 8.61
CA ASP A 163 -13.03 -19.01 9.73
C ASP A 163 -14.48 -19.32 9.36
N VAL A 164 -15.03 -18.60 8.38
CA VAL A 164 -16.40 -18.80 7.89
C VAL A 164 -16.50 -20.03 7.00
N PHE A 165 -15.55 -20.20 6.09
CA PHE A 165 -15.62 -21.29 5.09
C PHE A 165 -15.00 -22.61 5.57
N GLU A 166 -14.16 -22.57 6.61
CA GLU A 166 -13.52 -23.75 7.20
C GLU A 166 -13.66 -23.78 8.74
N PRO A 167 -14.87 -23.77 9.28
CA PRO A 167 -15.12 -23.58 10.73
C PRO A 167 -14.51 -24.71 11.60
N GLU A 168 -14.38 -25.93 11.06
CA GLU A 168 -13.88 -27.10 11.81
C GLU A 168 -12.37 -27.02 12.12
N ALA A 169 -11.63 -26.24 11.33
CA ALA A 169 -10.19 -26.05 11.50
C ALA A 169 -9.82 -24.98 12.54
N LYS A 170 -10.80 -24.42 13.28
CA LYS A 170 -10.51 -23.42 14.33
C LYS A 170 -9.72 -24.05 15.47
N PRO A 171 -8.50 -23.58 15.75
CA PRO A 171 -7.90 -23.86 17.03
C PRO A 171 -8.85 -23.30 18.10
N LYS A 172 -9.22 -24.11 19.10
CA LYS A 172 -9.95 -23.63 20.26
C LYS A 172 -9.09 -22.57 20.91
N GLN A 173 -9.38 -21.29 20.62
CA GLN A 173 -8.75 -20.21 21.38
C GLN A 173 -9.14 -20.45 22.86
N PRO A 174 -8.19 -20.46 23.78
CA PRO A 174 -8.53 -20.44 25.17
C PRO A 174 -9.40 -19.22 25.37
N LYS A 175 -10.68 -19.42 25.71
CA LYS A 175 -11.54 -18.32 26.16
C LYS A 175 -10.82 -17.72 27.34
N LEU A 176 -10.27 -16.52 27.16
CA LEU A 176 -9.79 -15.72 28.28
C LEU A 176 -11.02 -15.37 29.08
N GLU A 177 -11.40 -16.25 30.00
CA GLU A 177 -12.47 -15.98 30.96
C GLU A 177 -11.93 -14.97 31.97
N LEU A 178 -11.93 -13.70 31.55
CA LEU A 178 -11.65 -12.59 32.45
C LEU A 178 -12.69 -12.61 33.55
N SER A 179 -12.24 -12.64 34.79
CA SER A 179 -13.10 -12.47 35.97
C SER A 179 -13.86 -11.14 35.86
N LEU A 180 -15.00 -11.04 36.55
CA LEU A 180 -15.79 -9.80 36.57
C LEU A 180 -14.92 -8.59 37.00
N HIS A 181 -13.98 -8.82 37.93
CA HIS A 181 -13.06 -7.81 38.42
C HIS A 181 -12.08 -7.33 37.35
N GLU A 182 -11.51 -8.23 36.58
CA GLU A 182 -10.60 -7.87 35.44
C GLU A 182 -11.34 -7.13 34.34
N ARG A 183 -12.59 -7.49 34.02
CA ARG A 183 -13.43 -6.75 33.06
C ARG A 183 -13.73 -5.33 33.53
N LEU A 184 -13.97 -5.14 34.85
CA LEU A 184 -14.22 -3.82 35.42
C LEU A 184 -12.95 -2.97 35.47
N LEU A 185 -11.79 -3.57 35.74
CA LEU A 185 -10.48 -2.91 35.68
C LEU A 185 -10.14 -2.45 34.25
N LEU A 186 -10.31 -3.31 33.24
CA LEU A 186 -10.10 -2.96 31.84
C LEU A 186 -11.05 -1.85 31.38
N ARG A 187 -12.33 -1.86 31.82
CA ARG A 187 -13.27 -0.76 31.55
C ARG A 187 -12.86 0.54 32.21
N ARG A 188 -12.36 0.52 33.42
CA ARG A 188 -11.85 1.71 34.15
C ARG A 188 -10.61 2.26 33.45
N GLN A 189 -9.63 1.42 33.13
CA GLN A 189 -8.42 1.81 32.42
C GLN A 189 -8.75 2.41 31.04
N ALA A 190 -9.69 1.81 30.30
CA ALA A 190 -10.16 2.38 29.04
C ALA A 190 -10.82 3.75 29.24
N HIS A 191 -11.63 3.94 30.29
CA HIS A 191 -12.29 5.21 30.57
C HIS A 191 -11.29 6.31 30.98
N ASP A 192 -10.26 5.96 31.75
CA ASP A 192 -9.21 6.89 32.16
C ASP A 192 -8.29 7.28 30.99
N ILE A 193 -8.02 6.34 30.07
CA ILE A 193 -7.28 6.60 28.84
C ILE A 193 -8.07 7.51 27.90
N PHE A 194 -9.38 7.30 27.74
CA PHE A 194 -10.24 8.14 26.88
C PHE A 194 -10.49 9.54 27.44
N GLY A 195 -10.29 9.74 28.75
CA GLY A 195 -10.51 11.04 29.39
C GLY A 195 -9.28 11.96 29.48
N SER A 196 -8.07 11.47 29.20
CA SER A 196 -6.84 12.18 29.57
C SER A 196 -5.85 12.43 28.43
N VAL A 197 -6.09 11.98 27.20
CA VAL A 197 -5.10 12.05 26.11
C VAL A 197 -5.75 12.45 24.79
N ASP A 198 -5.02 13.26 24.02
CA ASP A 198 -5.25 13.39 22.59
C ASP A 198 -5.42 12.01 21.95
N PHE A 199 -6.51 11.84 21.20
CA PHE A 199 -6.88 10.56 20.60
C PHE A 199 -5.70 9.93 19.86
N VAL A 200 -5.10 8.92 20.46
CA VAL A 200 -4.21 8.00 19.77
C VAL A 200 -5.11 6.92 19.17
N PRO A 201 -5.21 6.82 17.83
CA PRO A 201 -5.98 5.73 17.23
C PRO A 201 -5.45 4.41 17.79
N PRO A 202 -6.34 3.51 18.25
CA PRO A 202 -5.89 2.21 18.72
C PRO A 202 -5.09 1.55 17.58
N SER A 203 -3.89 1.09 17.88
CA SER A 203 -3.14 0.25 16.97
C SER A 203 -4.04 -0.92 16.59
N LEU A 204 -4.10 -1.25 15.29
CA LEU A 204 -4.84 -2.43 14.85
C LEU A 204 -4.41 -3.62 15.71
N PRO A 205 -5.34 -4.38 16.30
CA PRO A 205 -4.99 -5.49 17.17
C PRO A 205 -4.16 -6.53 16.41
N ILE A 206 -3.30 -7.25 17.12
CA ILE A 206 -2.56 -8.37 16.55
C ILE A 206 -3.55 -9.38 15.99
N CYS A 207 -3.30 -9.86 14.77
CA CYS A 207 -4.14 -10.83 14.12
C CYS A 207 -3.77 -12.24 14.61
N TYR A 208 -4.53 -12.79 15.55
CA TYR A 208 -4.41 -14.18 15.98
C TYR A 208 -5.20 -15.15 15.11
N GLY A 209 -5.65 -14.70 13.95
CA GLY A 209 -6.38 -15.51 12.99
C GLY A 209 -5.49 -16.48 12.22
N ARG A 210 -6.12 -17.27 11.34
CA ARG A 210 -5.45 -18.29 10.51
C ARG A 210 -4.82 -17.71 9.24
N GLY A 211 -5.15 -16.49 8.88
CA GLY A 211 -4.58 -15.80 7.73
C GLY A 211 -3.07 -15.56 7.90
N LYS A 212 -2.37 -15.45 6.78
CA LYS A 212 -0.94 -15.11 6.74
C LYS A 212 -0.72 -13.97 5.78
N LEU A 213 0.18 -13.05 6.12
CA LEU A 213 0.61 -11.93 5.29
C LEU A 213 2.11 -12.02 5.04
N PHE A 214 2.49 -12.24 3.80
CA PHE A 214 3.88 -12.13 3.35
C PHE A 214 4.11 -10.72 2.80
N ILE A 215 5.11 -10.04 3.32
CA ILE A 215 5.54 -8.71 2.89
C ILE A 215 6.82 -8.90 2.10
N LEU A 216 6.80 -8.53 0.83
CA LEU A 216 7.91 -8.68 -0.10
C LEU A 216 8.60 -7.33 -0.32
N GLU A 217 9.88 -7.30 -0.03
CA GLU A 217 10.74 -6.11 -0.09
C GLU A 217 12.02 -6.47 -0.84
N ASP A 218 12.49 -5.64 -1.77
CA ASP A 218 13.71 -5.88 -2.51
C ASP A 218 14.92 -5.10 -1.96
N ASN A 219 14.70 -4.21 -1.00
CA ASN A 219 15.75 -3.42 -0.35
C ASN A 219 16.26 -4.09 0.93
N ASP A 220 17.44 -4.70 0.84
CA ASP A 220 18.14 -5.34 1.95
C ASP A 220 18.29 -4.45 3.20
N SER A 221 18.47 -3.14 3.01
CA SER A 221 18.62 -2.20 4.11
C SER A 221 17.33 -2.07 4.92
N VAL A 222 16.17 -2.07 4.23
CA VAL A 222 14.85 -2.05 4.87
C VAL A 222 14.61 -3.34 5.65
N ILE A 223 14.89 -4.49 5.05
CA ILE A 223 14.75 -5.80 5.72
C ILE A 223 15.61 -5.84 7.00
N LYS A 224 16.86 -5.40 6.92
CA LYS A 224 17.77 -5.34 8.09
C LYS A 224 17.25 -4.41 9.19
N MET A 225 16.61 -3.28 8.83
CA MET A 225 15.99 -2.38 9.81
C MET A 225 14.80 -3.03 10.51
N ILE A 226 13.94 -3.72 9.75
CA ILE A 226 12.79 -4.45 10.30
C ILE A 226 13.26 -5.53 11.27
N VAL A 227 14.21 -6.37 10.88
CA VAL A 227 14.74 -7.45 11.72
C VAL A 227 15.37 -6.91 13.00
N LYS A 228 16.07 -5.76 12.92
CA LYS A 228 16.65 -5.11 14.10
C LYS A 228 15.61 -4.43 14.99
N GLY A 229 14.40 -4.20 14.50
CA GLY A 229 13.33 -3.51 15.20
C GLY A 229 13.61 -2.03 15.49
N ARG A 230 14.61 -1.41 14.84
CA ARG A 230 14.97 0.00 15.04
C ARG A 230 15.76 0.57 13.88
N SER A 231 15.61 1.87 13.66
CA SER A 231 16.40 2.63 12.69
C SER A 231 16.85 3.98 13.27
N PRO A 232 18.01 4.06 13.93
CA PRO A 232 18.51 5.31 14.52
C PRO A 232 18.66 6.45 13.51
N ASN A 233 18.95 6.13 12.25
CA ASN A 233 19.15 7.10 11.17
C ASN A 233 17.85 7.69 10.65
N LEU A 234 16.69 7.07 10.93
CA LEU A 234 15.37 7.49 10.45
C LEU A 234 14.49 8.14 11.54
N ARG A 235 15.09 8.62 12.64
CA ARG A 235 14.35 9.25 13.76
C ARG A 235 13.51 10.47 13.34
N HIS A 236 13.90 11.15 12.27
CA HIS A 236 13.18 12.31 11.74
C HIS A 236 11.89 11.93 11.00
N VAL A 237 11.75 10.69 10.52
CA VAL A 237 10.61 10.21 9.70
C VAL A 237 9.29 10.39 10.43
N GLY A 238 9.23 10.16 11.73
CA GLY A 238 8.03 10.37 12.53
C GLY A 238 7.50 11.80 12.44
N ARG A 239 8.38 12.80 12.44
CA ARG A 239 8.01 14.22 12.32
C ARG A 239 7.73 14.64 10.88
N THR A 240 8.55 14.16 9.94
CA THR A 240 8.54 14.60 8.53
C THR A 240 7.42 13.93 7.76
N HIS A 241 7.26 12.62 7.92
CA HIS A 241 6.32 11.80 7.15
C HIS A 241 5.11 11.35 7.96
N ARG A 242 5.08 11.60 9.27
CA ARG A 242 4.04 11.15 10.21
C ARG A 242 3.88 9.61 10.20
N VAL A 243 5.00 8.90 10.11
CA VAL A 243 5.09 7.44 10.14
C VAL A 243 5.71 7.02 11.46
N ASP A 244 5.03 6.14 12.17
CA ASP A 244 5.55 5.53 13.40
C ASP A 244 6.32 4.25 13.04
N LEU A 245 7.66 4.38 12.95
CA LEU A 245 8.53 3.26 12.60
C LEU A 245 8.64 2.22 13.70
N ASP A 246 8.57 2.64 14.95
CA ASP A 246 8.67 1.71 16.09
C ASP A 246 7.44 0.81 16.09
N TRP A 247 6.25 1.39 15.90
CA TRP A 247 5.02 0.64 15.70
C TRP A 247 5.10 -0.32 14.50
N LEU A 248 5.61 0.14 13.36
CA LEU A 248 5.70 -0.69 12.15
C LEU A 248 6.58 -1.90 12.38
N PHE A 249 7.78 -1.69 12.95
CA PHE A 249 8.74 -2.77 13.19
C PHE A 249 8.27 -3.72 14.28
N GLU A 250 7.72 -3.19 15.36
CA GLU A 250 7.13 -4.00 16.43
C GLU A 250 5.97 -4.84 15.90
N ARG A 251 5.10 -4.23 15.10
CA ARG A 251 3.96 -4.91 14.49
C ARG A 251 4.39 -6.08 13.61
N ILE A 252 5.34 -5.86 12.70
CA ILE A 252 5.81 -6.91 11.80
C ILE A 252 6.53 -8.03 12.56
N ASN A 253 7.35 -7.68 13.55
CA ASN A 253 8.15 -8.67 14.29
C ASN A 253 7.33 -9.48 15.31
N ASN A 254 6.30 -8.89 15.89
CA ASN A 254 5.54 -9.52 16.98
C ASN A 254 4.23 -10.16 16.50
N ASP A 255 3.74 -9.84 15.30
CA ASP A 255 2.54 -10.48 14.75
C ASP A 255 2.90 -11.83 14.12
N PRO A 256 2.42 -12.97 14.69
CA PRO A 256 2.75 -14.30 14.18
C PRO A 256 2.20 -14.57 12.78
N ALA A 257 1.30 -13.74 12.28
CA ALA A 257 0.72 -13.85 10.96
C ALA A 257 1.49 -13.04 9.89
N CYS A 258 2.46 -12.19 10.28
CA CYS A 258 3.23 -11.34 9.38
C CYS A 258 4.62 -11.90 9.13
N PHE A 259 5.02 -11.97 7.86
CA PHE A 259 6.32 -12.49 7.43
C PHE A 259 6.95 -11.53 6.43
N VAL A 260 8.18 -11.09 6.68
CA VAL A 260 8.95 -10.32 5.69
C VAL A 260 9.87 -11.27 4.92
N LYS A 261 9.89 -11.12 3.60
CA LYS A 261 10.76 -11.87 2.71
C LYS A 261 11.41 -10.96 1.67
N TRP A 262 12.62 -11.29 1.32
CA TRP A 262 13.27 -10.67 0.17
C TRP A 262 12.65 -11.15 -1.14
N VAL A 263 12.53 -10.23 -2.09
CA VAL A 263 12.11 -10.50 -3.48
C VAL A 263 13.14 -9.89 -4.43
N GLY A 264 13.40 -10.55 -5.56
CA GLY A 264 14.27 -9.98 -6.59
C GLY A 264 13.62 -8.78 -7.26
N THR A 265 14.39 -7.73 -7.57
CA THR A 265 13.87 -6.51 -8.21
C THR A 265 13.09 -6.77 -9.50
N LYS A 266 13.45 -7.82 -10.26
CA LYS A 266 12.72 -8.22 -11.48
C LYS A 266 11.34 -8.85 -11.19
N GLU A 267 11.12 -9.30 -9.97
CA GLU A 267 9.90 -9.95 -9.51
C GLU A 267 9.07 -9.00 -8.63
N GLN A 268 9.58 -7.78 -8.38
CA GLN A 268 8.92 -6.76 -7.58
C GLN A 268 7.73 -6.15 -8.36
N LEU A 269 6.53 -6.62 -8.08
CA LEU A 269 5.32 -6.13 -8.77
C LEU A 269 4.96 -4.68 -8.41
N GLY A 270 5.44 -4.18 -7.27
CA GLY A 270 5.27 -2.79 -6.86
C GLY A 270 5.85 -1.77 -7.85
N ASP A 271 6.90 -2.17 -8.59
CA ASP A 271 7.60 -1.34 -9.60
C ASP A 271 6.66 -0.71 -10.64
N ILE A 272 5.63 -1.42 -11.09
CA ILE A 272 4.66 -0.91 -12.08
C ILE A 272 3.88 0.31 -11.57
N LEU A 273 3.84 0.52 -10.25
CA LEU A 273 3.10 1.60 -9.61
C LEU A 273 3.99 2.77 -9.19
N THR A 274 5.30 2.65 -9.39
CA THR A 274 6.30 3.66 -8.99
C THR A 274 7.05 4.25 -10.18
N LYS A 275 7.03 3.58 -11.33
CA LYS A 275 7.77 3.96 -12.55
C LYS A 275 6.88 4.12 -13.76
#